data_afecf9126888ade1ea970b5950f8544d
#
_entry.id   afecf9126888ade1ea970b5950f8544d
#
_cell.length_a   1.000
_cell.length_b   1.000
_cell.length_c   1.000
_cell.angle_alpha   90.00
_cell.angle_beta   90.00
_cell.angle_gamma   90.00
#
_symmetry.space_group_name_H-M   'P 1'
#
loop_
_entity.id
_entity.type
_entity.pdbx_description
1 polymer ?
#
loop_
_entity_poly.entity_id
_entity_poly.type
_entity_poly.pdbx_seq_one_letter_code
_entity_poly.pdbx_strand_id
1 'polypeptide(L)'
;MVIREYISSDCKRLADLFFQTVHTVNAKDYTKEQLNVWATGNVDLSVWNNSFLEHYTLVAVENDVIVGFGDIDNTGYLDRLFVHKDYQRQGIATALCDRLEAGFDKVITHASITASDYFRRIVESGA
;
A
#
# COMPACT_ATOMS: atom_id res chain seq x y z
N MET A 1 -7.09 12.18 -10.21
CA MET A 1 -6.36 11.55 -9.08
C MET A 1 -5.08 12.30 -8.79
N VAL A 2 -4.78 12.50 -7.53
CA VAL A 2 -3.56 13.17 -7.07
C VAL A 2 -2.76 12.21 -6.21
N ILE A 3 -1.44 12.14 -6.44
CA ILE A 3 -0.52 11.41 -5.56
C ILE A 3 0.29 12.44 -4.80
N ARG A 4 0.29 12.35 -3.48
CA ARG A 4 1.01 13.26 -2.60
C ARG A 4 1.70 12.52 -1.46
N GLU A 5 2.61 13.21 -0.79
CA GLU A 5 3.25 12.64 0.39
C GLU A 5 2.28 12.51 1.56
N TYR A 6 2.54 11.51 2.38
CA TYR A 6 1.80 11.22 3.60
C TYR A 6 1.98 12.34 4.62
N ILE A 7 0.90 12.63 5.36
CA ILE A 7 0.93 13.47 6.56
C ILE A 7 0.27 12.72 7.73
N SER A 8 0.62 13.09 8.96
CA SER A 8 0.17 12.36 10.15
C SER A 8 -1.36 12.24 10.27
N SER A 9 -2.11 13.23 9.79
CA SER A 9 -3.57 13.18 9.81
C SER A 9 -4.17 12.11 8.90
N ASP A 10 -3.38 11.53 8.00
CA ASP A 10 -3.84 10.44 7.13
C ASP A 10 -3.82 9.07 7.81
N CYS A 11 -3.11 8.92 8.94
CA CYS A 11 -2.80 7.61 9.52
C CYS A 11 -4.03 6.73 9.74
N LYS A 12 -5.08 7.27 10.34
CA LYS A 12 -6.30 6.51 10.59
C LYS A 12 -6.96 6.03 9.29
N ARG A 13 -6.98 6.87 8.27
CA ARG A 13 -7.55 6.51 6.97
C ARG A 13 -6.76 5.40 6.30
N LEU A 14 -5.44 5.42 6.43
CA LEU A 14 -4.59 4.37 5.90
C LEU A 14 -4.80 3.04 6.64
N ALA A 15 -4.94 3.08 7.95
CA ALA A 15 -5.24 1.90 8.75
C ALA A 15 -6.60 1.30 8.39
N ASP A 16 -7.62 2.14 8.21
CA ASP A 16 -8.95 1.70 7.80
C ASP A 16 -8.92 1.10 6.39
N LEU A 17 -8.20 1.72 5.46
CA LEU A 17 -8.04 1.23 4.10
C LEU A 17 -7.32 -0.12 4.09
N PHE A 18 -6.26 -0.27 4.86
CA PHE A 18 -5.54 -1.54 5.02
C PHE A 18 -6.47 -2.64 5.49
N PHE A 19 -7.20 -2.40 6.58
CA PHE A 19 -8.12 -3.38 7.14
C PHE A 19 -9.17 -3.82 6.10
N GLN A 20 -9.83 -2.86 5.46
CA GLN A 20 -10.87 -3.14 4.46
C GLN A 20 -10.31 -3.89 3.26
N THR A 21 -9.14 -3.50 2.78
CA THR A 21 -8.52 -4.13 1.60
C THR A 21 -8.12 -5.57 1.89
N VAL A 22 -7.50 -5.82 3.04
CA VAL A 22 -7.12 -7.18 3.44
C VAL A 22 -8.34 -8.09 3.53
N HIS A 23 -9.42 -7.61 4.14
CA HIS A 23 -10.62 -8.41 4.35
C HIS A 23 -11.56 -8.50 3.14
N THR A 24 -11.29 -7.78 2.07
CA THR A 24 -12.10 -7.83 0.84
C THR A 24 -11.31 -8.29 -0.37
N VAL A 25 -10.31 -7.49 -0.78
CA VAL A 25 -9.54 -7.76 -2.01
C VAL A 25 -8.61 -8.96 -1.84
N ASN A 26 -7.90 -9.03 -0.71
CA ASN A 26 -6.93 -10.09 -0.45
C ASN A 26 -7.59 -11.38 0.08
N ALA A 27 -8.87 -11.33 0.43
CA ALA A 27 -9.58 -12.47 1.01
C ALA A 27 -9.58 -13.71 0.10
N LYS A 28 -9.52 -13.53 -1.22
CA LYS A 28 -9.45 -14.63 -2.18
C LYS A 28 -8.16 -15.42 -2.11
N ASP A 29 -7.07 -14.83 -1.59
CA ASP A 29 -5.73 -15.43 -1.53
C ASP A 29 -5.39 -16.00 -0.15
N TYR A 30 -6.21 -15.71 0.88
CA TYR A 30 -5.92 -16.05 2.27
C TYR A 30 -7.14 -16.61 2.97
N THR A 31 -6.91 -17.47 3.99
CA THR A 31 -8.00 -17.94 4.85
C THR A 31 -8.48 -16.82 5.79
N LYS A 32 -9.70 -16.97 6.32
CA LYS A 32 -10.23 -16.01 7.30
C LYS A 32 -9.32 -15.91 8.54
N GLU A 33 -8.77 -17.02 8.99
CA GLU A 33 -7.86 -17.05 10.13
C GLU A 33 -6.57 -16.25 9.85
N GLN A 34 -5.99 -16.43 8.66
CA GLN A 34 -4.81 -15.68 8.25
C GLN A 34 -5.10 -14.18 8.18
N LEU A 35 -6.26 -13.78 7.64
CA LEU A 35 -6.66 -12.39 7.55
C LEU A 35 -6.84 -11.76 8.93
N ASN A 36 -7.45 -12.48 9.89
CA ASN A 36 -7.68 -11.98 11.24
C ASN A 36 -6.37 -11.79 12.03
N VAL A 37 -5.38 -12.63 11.79
CA VAL A 37 -4.06 -12.46 12.41
C VAL A 37 -3.33 -11.27 11.80
N TRP A 38 -3.41 -11.11 10.48
CA TRP A 38 -2.72 -10.04 9.77
C TRP A 38 -3.37 -8.67 10.00
N ALA A 39 -4.71 -8.60 9.94
CA ALA A 39 -5.45 -7.34 10.05
C ALA A 39 -6.61 -7.49 11.02
N THR A 40 -6.34 -7.20 12.29
CA THR A 40 -7.31 -7.35 13.37
C THR A 40 -8.30 -6.19 13.49
N GLY A 41 -8.03 -5.06 12.83
CA GLY A 41 -8.77 -3.81 12.99
C GLY A 41 -8.27 -2.96 14.16
N ASN A 42 -7.29 -3.44 14.93
CA ASN A 42 -6.76 -2.77 16.12
C ASN A 42 -5.28 -2.45 15.94
N VAL A 43 -4.92 -1.73 14.88
CA VAL A 43 -3.54 -1.31 14.67
C VAL A 43 -3.16 -0.21 15.67
N ASP A 44 -1.91 -0.22 16.12
CA ASP A 44 -1.38 0.87 16.94
C ASP A 44 -1.05 2.04 16.01
N LEU A 45 -1.90 3.08 16.05
CA LEU A 45 -1.75 4.23 15.17
C LEU A 45 -0.45 5.00 15.41
N SER A 46 0.06 5.02 16.63
CA SER A 46 1.35 5.67 16.94
C SER A 46 2.50 4.97 16.23
N VAL A 47 2.52 3.63 16.29
CA VAL A 47 3.55 2.83 15.61
C VAL A 47 3.45 2.99 14.10
N TRP A 48 2.24 2.94 13.56
CA TRP A 48 2.01 3.12 12.12
C TRP A 48 2.42 4.50 11.65
N ASN A 49 2.04 5.54 12.38
CA ASN A 49 2.42 6.92 12.02
C ASN A 49 3.93 7.09 11.99
N ASN A 50 4.64 6.59 13.01
CA ASN A 50 6.09 6.66 13.05
C ASN A 50 6.72 5.94 11.86
N SER A 51 6.23 4.75 11.52
CA SER A 51 6.70 3.98 10.37
C SER A 51 6.52 4.75 9.07
N PHE A 52 5.34 5.34 8.84
CA PHE A 52 5.08 6.14 7.64
C PHE A 52 5.95 7.38 7.55
N LEU A 53 6.24 8.03 8.68
CA LEU A 53 7.10 9.21 8.72
C LEU A 53 8.58 8.87 8.48
N GLU A 54 9.02 7.70 8.89
CA GLU A 54 10.39 7.21 8.67
C GLU A 54 10.60 6.73 7.24
N HIS A 55 9.55 6.25 6.58
CA HIS A 55 9.59 5.77 5.21
C HIS A 55 9.24 6.88 4.22
N TYR A 56 9.53 6.67 2.95
CA TYR A 56 8.95 7.48 1.90
C TYR A 56 7.56 6.91 1.61
N THR A 57 6.53 7.65 2.02
CA THR A 57 5.14 7.21 1.98
C THR A 57 4.32 8.12 1.08
N LEU A 58 3.62 7.55 0.13
CA LEU A 58 2.74 8.27 -0.79
C LEU A 58 1.30 7.81 -0.65
N VAL A 59 0.38 8.74 -0.80
CA VAL A 59 -1.07 8.47 -0.83
C VAL A 59 -1.65 8.92 -2.15
N ALA A 60 -2.60 8.15 -2.67
CA ALA A 60 -3.37 8.49 -3.86
C ALA A 60 -4.76 8.98 -3.41
N VAL A 61 -5.16 10.14 -3.91
CA VAL A 61 -6.41 10.79 -3.50
C VAL A 61 -7.28 11.03 -4.73
N GLU A 62 -8.54 10.64 -4.64
CA GLU A 62 -9.57 10.87 -5.65
C GLU A 62 -10.80 11.47 -4.97
N ASN A 63 -11.22 12.67 -5.40
CA ASN A 63 -12.39 13.37 -4.82
C ASN A 63 -12.33 13.45 -3.27
N ASP A 64 -11.18 13.85 -2.74
CA ASP A 64 -10.91 13.97 -1.31
C ASP A 64 -10.92 12.65 -0.52
N VAL A 65 -10.95 11.53 -1.22
CA VAL A 65 -10.89 10.19 -0.61
C VAL A 65 -9.54 9.56 -0.90
N ILE A 66 -8.89 9.02 0.13
CA ILE A 66 -7.66 8.24 -0.07
C ILE A 66 -8.05 6.90 -0.65
N VAL A 67 -7.59 6.62 -1.87
CA VAL A 67 -7.93 5.41 -2.62
C VAL A 67 -6.77 4.42 -2.73
N GLY A 68 -5.60 4.80 -2.24
CA GLY A 68 -4.44 3.91 -2.23
C GLY A 68 -3.28 4.55 -1.48
N PHE A 69 -2.34 3.71 -1.07
CA PHE A 69 -1.10 4.17 -0.46
C PHE A 69 0.00 3.13 -0.62
N GLY A 70 1.25 3.58 -0.48
CA GLY A 70 2.40 2.71 -0.45
C GLY A 70 3.55 3.37 0.27
N ASP A 71 4.43 2.58 0.85
CA ASP A 71 5.62 3.08 1.50
C ASP A 71 6.85 2.22 1.23
N ILE A 72 7.99 2.89 1.13
CA ILE A 72 9.27 2.26 0.86
C ILE A 72 10.26 2.80 1.88
N ASP A 73 11.12 1.92 2.41
CA ASP A 73 12.14 2.35 3.34
C ASP A 73 13.39 2.89 2.61
N ASN A 74 14.37 3.36 3.36
CA ASN A 74 15.58 3.95 2.80
C ASN A 74 16.52 2.95 2.12
N THR A 75 16.24 1.65 2.24
CA THR A 75 17.00 0.59 1.54
C THR A 75 16.35 0.19 0.21
N GLY A 76 15.18 0.72 -0.11
CA GLY A 76 14.40 0.34 -1.27
C GLY A 76 13.43 -0.81 -1.02
N TYR A 77 13.17 -1.15 0.22
CA TYR A 77 12.19 -2.19 0.57
C TYR A 77 10.78 -1.61 0.52
N LEU A 78 9.95 -2.14 -0.39
CA LEU A 78 8.53 -1.79 -0.48
C LEU A 78 7.77 -2.57 0.59
N ASP A 79 7.36 -1.87 1.64
CA ASP A 79 6.74 -2.48 2.82
C ASP A 79 5.24 -2.65 2.66
N ARG A 80 4.54 -1.62 2.17
CA ARG A 80 3.08 -1.64 1.99
C ARG A 80 2.71 -1.10 0.62
N LEU A 81 1.69 -1.70 0.02
CA LEU A 81 1.08 -1.21 -1.22
C LEU A 81 -0.36 -1.70 -1.25
N PHE A 82 -1.31 -0.80 -1.03
CA PHE A 82 -2.73 -1.13 -0.97
C PHE A 82 -3.57 -0.15 -1.79
N VAL A 83 -4.56 -0.67 -2.50
CA VAL A 83 -5.52 0.13 -3.28
C VAL A 83 -6.92 -0.25 -2.85
N HIS A 84 -7.77 0.76 -2.64
CA HIS A 84 -9.16 0.61 -2.24
C HIS A 84 -9.90 -0.36 -3.16
N LYS A 85 -10.76 -1.21 -2.60
CA LYS A 85 -11.49 -2.27 -3.33
C LYS A 85 -12.26 -1.77 -4.54
N ASP A 86 -12.82 -0.55 -4.47
CA ASP A 86 -13.62 0.03 -5.53
C ASP A 86 -12.78 0.72 -6.61
N TYR A 87 -11.48 0.77 -6.44
CA TYR A 87 -10.54 1.47 -7.34
C TYR A 87 -9.47 0.54 -7.91
N GLN A 88 -9.70 -0.75 -7.84
CA GLN A 88 -8.77 -1.75 -8.39
C GLN A 88 -8.69 -1.65 -9.91
N ARG A 89 -7.52 -2.01 -10.46
CA ARG A 89 -7.28 -2.09 -11.91
C ARG A 89 -7.41 -0.76 -12.65
N GLN A 90 -7.19 0.35 -11.96
CA GLN A 90 -7.24 1.69 -12.55
C GLN A 90 -5.86 2.34 -12.67
N GLY A 91 -4.79 1.57 -12.49
CA GLY A 91 -3.43 2.08 -12.58
C GLY A 91 -2.93 2.80 -11.34
N ILE A 92 -3.66 2.79 -10.23
CA ILE A 92 -3.27 3.49 -9.00
C ILE A 92 -2.01 2.88 -8.39
N ALA A 93 -1.95 1.55 -8.27
CA ALA A 93 -0.78 0.87 -7.74
C ALA A 93 0.45 1.10 -8.63
N THR A 94 0.28 1.07 -9.95
CA THR A 94 1.36 1.38 -10.89
C THR A 94 1.89 2.79 -10.68
N ALA A 95 0.99 3.77 -10.56
CA ALA A 95 1.37 5.16 -10.36
C ALA A 95 2.12 5.36 -9.03
N LEU A 96 1.64 4.71 -7.96
CA LEU A 96 2.32 4.74 -6.66
C LEU A 96 3.71 4.10 -6.74
N CYS A 97 3.83 2.91 -7.33
CA CYS A 97 5.10 2.22 -7.50
C CYS A 97 6.09 3.04 -8.31
N ASP A 98 5.67 3.61 -9.43
CA ASP A 98 6.55 4.40 -10.29
C ASP A 98 7.16 5.57 -9.51
N ARG A 99 6.38 6.22 -8.67
CA ARG A 99 6.86 7.35 -7.87
C ARG A 99 7.72 6.91 -6.69
N LEU A 100 7.37 5.80 -6.05
CA LEU A 100 8.18 5.26 -4.95
C LEU A 100 9.54 4.76 -5.44
N GLU A 101 9.59 4.15 -6.61
CA GLU A 101 10.82 3.57 -7.17
C GLU A 101 11.77 4.61 -7.74
N ALA A 102 11.31 5.81 -8.04
CA ALA A 102 12.09 6.82 -8.77
C ALA A 102 13.43 7.16 -8.11
N GLY A 103 13.58 6.98 -6.80
CA GLY A 103 14.81 7.24 -6.07
C GLY A 103 15.68 6.01 -5.81
N PHE A 104 15.34 4.85 -6.36
CA PHE A 104 16.02 3.59 -6.04
C PHE A 104 16.38 2.83 -7.31
N ASP A 105 17.59 2.25 -7.32
CA ASP A 105 18.05 1.40 -8.42
C ASP A 105 17.35 0.05 -8.41
N LYS A 106 16.97 -0.42 -7.25
CA LYS A 106 16.32 -1.72 -7.05
C LYS A 106 15.32 -1.65 -5.93
N VAL A 107 14.13 -2.17 -6.16
CA VAL A 107 13.07 -2.27 -5.17
C VAL A 107 12.91 -3.72 -4.73
N ILE A 108 12.85 -3.94 -3.41
CA ILE A 108 12.67 -5.24 -2.79
C ILE A 108 11.31 -5.24 -2.09
N THR A 109 10.56 -6.34 -2.20
CA THR A 109 9.26 -6.42 -1.55
C THR A 109 8.95 -7.83 -1.02
N HIS A 110 8.25 -7.86 0.12
CA HIS A 110 7.56 -9.04 0.63
C HIS A 110 6.06 -8.75 0.73
N ALA A 111 5.51 -8.03 -0.24
CA ALA A 111 4.11 -7.66 -0.30
C ALA A 111 3.20 -8.90 -0.22
N SER A 112 1.90 -8.67 0.02
CA SER A 112 0.90 -9.74 0.00
C SER A 112 0.93 -10.49 -1.33
N ILE A 113 0.37 -11.71 -1.38
CA ILE A 113 0.32 -12.51 -2.60
C ILE A 113 -0.29 -11.69 -3.76
N THR A 114 -1.41 -11.00 -3.51
CA THR A 114 -2.08 -10.18 -4.51
C THR A 114 -1.18 -9.03 -5.00
N ALA A 115 -0.56 -8.32 -4.08
CA ALA A 115 0.32 -7.21 -4.40
C ALA A 115 1.62 -7.69 -5.07
N SER A 116 2.15 -8.86 -4.66
CA SER A 116 3.34 -9.46 -5.28
C SER A 116 3.10 -9.80 -6.74
N ASP A 117 1.94 -10.36 -7.08
CA ASP A 117 1.59 -10.67 -8.45
C ASP A 117 1.49 -9.41 -9.30
N TYR A 118 0.91 -8.36 -8.75
CA TYR A 118 0.83 -7.07 -9.42
C TYR A 118 2.22 -6.49 -9.67
N PHE A 119 3.07 -6.47 -8.66
CA PHE A 119 4.43 -5.97 -8.75
C PHE A 119 5.25 -6.74 -9.79
N ARG A 120 5.12 -8.06 -9.79
CA ARG A 120 5.80 -8.93 -10.76
C ARG A 120 5.41 -8.56 -12.19
N ARG A 121 4.13 -8.30 -12.44
CA ARG A 121 3.66 -7.89 -13.78
C ARG A 121 4.27 -6.58 -14.23
N ILE A 122 4.42 -5.61 -13.33
CA ILE A 122 5.07 -4.34 -13.63
C ILE A 122 6.54 -4.57 -14.03
N VAL A 123 7.27 -5.33 -13.23
CA VAL A 123 8.69 -5.62 -13.47
C VAL A 123 8.88 -6.39 -14.77
N GLU A 124 8.09 -7.42 -15.02
CA GLU A 124 8.17 -8.25 -16.22
C GLU A 124 7.79 -7.51 -17.49
N SER A 125 6.91 -6.51 -17.39
CA SER A 125 6.54 -5.67 -18.54
C SER A 125 7.62 -4.67 -18.92
N GLY A 126 8.67 -4.52 -18.10
CA GLY A 126 9.74 -3.56 -18.33
C GLY A 126 9.34 -2.12 -18.03
N ALA A 127 8.25 -1.97 -17.32
CA ALA A 127 7.74 -0.66 -16.95
C ALA A 127 8.50 -0.10 -15.76
#